data_8aca64264531279a71b06e48b07bddda
#
_entry.id   8aca64264531279a71b06e48b07bddda
#
_cell.length_a   1.000
_cell.length_b   1.000
_cell.length_c   1.000
_cell.angle_alpha   90.00
_cell.angle_beta   90.00
_cell.angle_gamma   90.00
#
_symmetry.space_group_name_H-M   'P 1'
#
loop_
_entity.id
_entity.type
_entity.pdbx_description
1 polymer ?
#
loop_
_entity_poly.entity_id
_entity_poly.type
_entity_poly.pdbx_seq_one_letter_code
_entity_poly.pdbx_strand_id
1 'polypeptide(L)'
;MQKLKRLFYSALTLTFLFNTNIPVNSTEKEVKVYSGRHYNTDKEVYQKFQEQTGIKVRYIETDGKAIIERLKREGKNSQADLVILVDAAIIENASKANLFQKINSNFLENSVPNNLRDPRNKWFGLTRRLRVIISNPDIVDITKIKNFEDLTNPSFKGKLCLRNRKSPY
;
A
#
# COMPACT_ATOMS: atom_id res chain seq x y z
N MET A 1 -91.19 -29.86 -1.76
CA MET A 1 -90.18 -30.75 -2.40
C MET A 1 -89.24 -29.92 -3.23
N GLN A 2 -88.17 -29.49 -2.63
CA GLN A 2 -87.08 -28.73 -3.35
C GLN A 2 -85.80 -29.41 -3.08
N LYS A 3 -85.10 -29.83 -4.16
CA LYS A 3 -83.82 -30.50 -4.13
C LYS A 3 -82.71 -29.44 -4.00
N LEU A 4 -81.99 -29.50 -2.90
CA LEU A 4 -80.84 -28.65 -2.58
C LEU A 4 -79.61 -29.15 -3.40
N LYS A 5 -79.25 -28.39 -4.42
CA LYS A 5 -77.97 -28.64 -5.14
C LYS A 5 -76.83 -28.09 -4.35
N ARG A 6 -75.93 -28.97 -3.82
CA ARG A 6 -74.67 -28.58 -3.21
C ARG A 6 -73.64 -28.35 -4.36
N LEU A 7 -73.23 -27.11 -4.52
CA LEU A 7 -72.09 -26.74 -5.35
C LEU A 7 -70.80 -26.96 -4.52
N PHE A 8 -69.97 -27.89 -4.95
CA PHE A 8 -68.62 -28.03 -4.48
C PHE A 8 -67.75 -26.98 -5.19
N TYR A 9 -67.30 -25.94 -4.50
CA TYR A 9 -66.20 -25.10 -4.99
C TYR A 9 -64.88 -25.76 -4.58
N SER A 10 -64.18 -26.33 -5.59
CA SER A 10 -62.80 -26.75 -5.48
C SER A 10 -61.91 -25.50 -5.55
N ALA A 11 -61.40 -25.06 -4.40
CA ALA A 11 -60.41 -24.00 -4.34
C ALA A 11 -59.05 -24.59 -4.69
N LEU A 12 -58.64 -24.39 -5.95
CA LEU A 12 -57.29 -24.69 -6.43
C LEU A 12 -56.30 -23.65 -5.88
N THR A 13 -55.64 -23.90 -4.77
CA THR A 13 -54.58 -23.04 -4.22
C THR A 13 -53.34 -23.25 -5.04
N LEU A 14 -53.08 -22.31 -5.97
CA LEU A 14 -51.82 -22.25 -6.74
C LEU A 14 -50.70 -21.68 -5.86
N THR A 15 -49.91 -22.57 -5.24
CA THR A 15 -48.72 -22.19 -4.48
C THR A 15 -47.63 -21.73 -5.46
N PHE A 16 -47.51 -20.40 -5.62
CA PHE A 16 -46.38 -19.77 -6.31
C PHE A 16 -45.16 -19.89 -5.39
N LEU A 17 -44.31 -20.88 -5.68
CA LEU A 17 -42.93 -20.94 -5.12
C LEU A 17 -42.11 -19.78 -5.71
N PHE A 18 -42.12 -18.65 -5.04
CA PHE A 18 -41.14 -17.60 -5.31
C PHE A 18 -39.76 -18.12 -4.92
N ASN A 19 -39.02 -18.61 -5.91
CA ASN A 19 -37.57 -18.79 -5.79
C ASN A 19 -36.95 -17.39 -5.69
N THR A 20 -36.92 -16.82 -4.48
CA THR A 20 -36.12 -15.64 -4.18
C THR A 20 -34.65 -16.10 -4.15
N ASN A 21 -34.01 -16.02 -5.33
CA ASN A 21 -32.55 -15.95 -5.38
C ASN A 21 -32.13 -14.65 -4.69
N ILE A 22 -32.02 -14.67 -3.38
CA ILE A 22 -31.37 -13.59 -2.62
C ILE A 22 -29.91 -13.61 -3.09
N PRO A 23 -29.41 -12.57 -3.79
CA PRO A 23 -28.01 -12.51 -4.11
C PRO A 23 -27.28 -12.52 -2.77
N VAL A 24 -26.55 -13.60 -2.49
CA VAL A 24 -25.56 -13.61 -1.41
C VAL A 24 -24.57 -12.55 -1.79
N ASN A 25 -24.72 -11.39 -1.20
CA ASN A 25 -23.78 -10.28 -1.33
C ASN A 25 -22.50 -10.73 -0.60
N SER A 26 -21.68 -11.53 -1.29
CA SER A 26 -20.35 -11.84 -0.80
C SER A 26 -19.64 -10.49 -0.72
N THR A 27 -19.45 -9.97 0.49
CA THR A 27 -18.60 -8.81 0.72
C THR A 27 -17.24 -9.12 0.09
N GLU A 28 -17.00 -8.52 -1.07
CA GLU A 28 -15.76 -8.69 -1.81
C GLU A 28 -14.62 -8.35 -0.85
N LYS A 29 -13.76 -9.32 -0.57
CA LYS A 29 -12.62 -9.09 0.31
C LYS A 29 -11.72 -8.04 -0.34
N GLU A 30 -11.40 -6.98 0.37
CA GLU A 30 -10.53 -5.92 -0.14
C GLU A 30 -9.44 -5.53 0.86
N VAL A 31 -8.32 -5.04 0.33
CA VAL A 31 -7.22 -4.43 1.07
C VAL A 31 -7.06 -3.00 0.57
N LYS A 32 -7.04 -2.05 1.49
CA LYS A 32 -6.88 -0.61 1.21
C LYS A 32 -5.45 -0.17 1.48
N VAL A 33 -4.78 0.30 0.44
CA VAL A 33 -3.37 0.72 0.46
C VAL A 33 -3.26 2.23 0.33
N TYR A 34 -2.61 2.90 1.29
CA TYR A 34 -2.18 4.29 1.14
C TYR A 34 -0.71 4.30 0.73
N SER A 35 -0.43 4.75 -0.50
CA SER A 35 0.91 4.69 -1.08
C SER A 35 1.50 6.07 -1.32
N GLY A 36 2.69 6.30 -0.74
CA GLY A 36 3.57 7.41 -1.09
C GLY A 36 4.41 7.11 -2.33
N ARG A 37 4.18 5.99 -2.99
CA ARG A 37 4.84 5.55 -4.22
C ARG A 37 3.84 5.58 -5.37
N HIS A 38 4.35 5.77 -6.58
CA HIS A 38 3.56 5.85 -7.81
C HIS A 38 4.28 5.14 -8.98
N TYR A 39 4.92 4.00 -8.67
CA TYR A 39 5.60 3.20 -9.69
C TYR A 39 4.64 2.19 -10.33
N ASN A 40 4.72 2.01 -11.64
CA ASN A 40 3.91 1.00 -12.34
C ASN A 40 4.20 -0.42 -11.85
N THR A 41 5.44 -0.70 -11.44
CA THR A 41 5.82 -1.99 -10.84
C THR A 41 5.03 -2.32 -9.58
N ASP A 42 4.62 -1.33 -8.79
CA ASP A 42 3.79 -1.56 -7.60
C ASP A 42 2.38 -2.01 -8.02
N LYS A 43 1.84 -1.44 -9.10
CA LYS A 43 0.53 -1.82 -9.66
C LYS A 43 0.53 -3.26 -10.17
N GLU A 44 1.63 -3.70 -10.78
CA GLU A 44 1.79 -5.10 -11.21
C GLU A 44 1.80 -6.07 -10.02
N VAL A 45 2.42 -5.68 -8.89
CA VAL A 45 2.39 -6.47 -7.65
C VAL A 45 0.96 -6.55 -7.09
N TYR A 46 0.21 -5.46 -7.08
CA TYR A 46 -1.18 -5.45 -6.64
C TYR A 46 -2.05 -6.34 -7.51
N GLN A 47 -1.86 -6.28 -8.83
CA GLN A 47 -2.61 -7.12 -9.77
C GLN A 47 -2.32 -8.60 -9.53
N LYS A 48 -1.05 -8.99 -9.43
CA LYS A 48 -0.65 -10.39 -9.13
C LYS A 48 -1.24 -10.88 -7.81
N PHE A 49 -1.25 -10.04 -6.79
CA PHE A 49 -1.87 -10.37 -5.51
C PHE A 49 -3.38 -10.63 -5.66
N GLN A 50 -4.08 -9.77 -6.40
CA GLN A 50 -5.51 -9.96 -6.67
C GLN A 50 -5.77 -11.27 -7.43
N GLU A 51 -4.97 -11.57 -8.46
CA GLU A 51 -5.08 -12.79 -9.26
C GLU A 51 -4.85 -14.06 -8.43
N GLN A 52 -3.89 -14.02 -7.50
CA GLN A 52 -3.54 -15.18 -6.67
C GLN A 52 -4.48 -15.40 -5.49
N THR A 53 -5.09 -14.36 -4.96
CA THR A 53 -5.84 -14.45 -3.70
C THR A 53 -7.33 -14.19 -3.84
N GLY A 54 -7.77 -13.59 -4.94
CA GLY A 54 -9.14 -13.10 -5.10
C GLY A 54 -9.46 -11.89 -4.22
N ILE A 55 -8.46 -11.31 -3.53
CA ILE A 55 -8.64 -10.14 -2.66
C ILE A 55 -8.36 -8.89 -3.48
N LYS A 56 -9.33 -7.98 -3.54
CA LYS A 56 -9.20 -6.73 -4.30
C LYS A 56 -8.28 -5.74 -3.60
N VAL A 57 -7.38 -5.10 -4.35
CA VAL A 57 -6.53 -4.03 -3.85
C VAL A 57 -7.11 -2.67 -4.26
N ARG A 58 -7.50 -1.87 -3.27
CA ARG A 58 -7.85 -0.46 -3.45
C ARG A 58 -6.69 0.39 -2.99
N TYR A 59 -6.18 1.27 -3.82
CA TYR A 59 -5.05 2.10 -3.43
C TYR A 59 -5.29 3.58 -3.73
N ILE A 60 -4.68 4.42 -2.88
CA ILE A 60 -4.59 5.88 -3.03
C ILE A 60 -3.12 6.21 -3.11
N GLU A 61 -2.73 6.91 -4.17
CA GLU A 61 -1.36 7.39 -4.37
C GLU A 61 -1.29 8.90 -4.11
N THR A 62 -0.44 9.31 -3.17
CA THR A 62 -0.21 10.72 -2.87
C THR A 62 1.14 10.91 -2.17
N ASP A 63 1.50 12.15 -1.83
CA ASP A 63 2.73 12.45 -1.10
C ASP A 63 2.75 11.79 0.28
N GLY A 64 3.91 11.28 0.70
CA GLY A 64 4.05 10.55 1.95
C GLY A 64 3.72 11.40 3.19
N LYS A 65 3.96 12.71 3.18
CA LYS A 65 3.57 13.60 4.28
C LYS A 65 2.05 13.75 4.34
N ALA A 66 1.39 13.87 3.18
CA ALA A 66 -0.06 13.92 3.10
C ALA A 66 -0.71 12.65 3.65
N ILE A 67 -0.11 11.46 3.39
CA ILE A 67 -0.57 10.20 3.97
C ILE A 67 -0.47 10.25 5.51
N ILE A 68 0.65 10.69 6.05
CA ILE A 68 0.83 10.77 7.51
C ILE A 68 -0.20 11.71 8.15
N GLU A 69 -0.42 12.88 7.56
CA GLU A 69 -1.43 13.82 8.08
C GLU A 69 -2.86 13.25 7.95
N ARG A 70 -3.13 12.50 6.91
CA ARG A 70 -4.39 11.78 6.75
C ARG A 70 -4.58 10.73 7.84
N LEU A 71 -3.58 9.88 8.08
CA LEU A 71 -3.62 8.86 9.12
C LEU A 71 -3.83 9.47 10.52
N LYS A 72 -3.18 10.60 10.81
CA LYS A 72 -3.39 11.33 12.08
C LYS A 72 -4.83 11.79 12.24
N ARG A 73 -5.44 12.33 11.19
CA ARG A 73 -6.83 12.80 11.22
C ARG A 73 -7.84 11.66 11.33
N GLU A 74 -7.61 10.57 10.61
CA GLU A 74 -8.46 9.39 10.63
C GLU A 74 -8.34 8.63 11.97
N GLY A 75 -7.16 8.63 12.57
CA GLY A 75 -6.88 7.97 13.84
C GLY A 75 -7.29 6.49 13.82
N LYS A 76 -8.07 6.07 14.81
CA LYS A 76 -8.58 4.69 14.92
C LYS A 76 -9.60 4.32 13.83
N ASN A 77 -10.15 5.30 13.12
CA ASN A 77 -11.12 5.10 12.05
C ASN A 77 -10.46 5.09 10.67
N SER A 78 -9.12 4.98 10.61
CA SER A 78 -8.42 4.90 9.34
C SER A 78 -8.93 3.74 8.50
N GLN A 79 -9.09 4.03 7.21
CA GLN A 79 -9.48 3.03 6.22
C GLN A 79 -8.28 2.30 5.62
N ALA A 80 -7.05 2.68 5.98
CA ALA A 80 -5.85 2.04 5.46
C ALA A 80 -5.56 0.73 6.19
N ASP A 81 -5.50 -0.37 5.44
CA ASP A 81 -4.99 -1.65 5.93
C ASP A 81 -3.47 -1.70 5.81
N LEU A 82 -2.92 -1.06 4.77
CA LEU A 82 -1.49 -1.02 4.48
C LEU A 82 -1.05 0.39 4.10
N VAL A 83 0.12 0.79 4.59
CA VAL A 83 0.76 2.06 4.23
C VAL A 83 2.13 1.78 3.62
N ILE A 84 2.37 2.32 2.42
CA ILE A 84 3.66 2.22 1.73
C ILE A 84 4.28 3.60 1.62
N LEU A 85 5.47 3.76 2.18
CA LEU A 85 6.23 5.01 2.17
C LEU A 85 7.61 4.78 1.55
N VAL A 86 8.23 5.85 1.07
CA VAL A 86 9.48 5.76 0.30
C VAL A 86 10.73 6.09 1.11
N ASP A 87 10.56 6.57 2.34
CA ASP A 87 11.66 7.11 3.14
C ASP A 87 11.63 6.58 4.57
N ALA A 88 12.77 6.07 5.04
CA ALA A 88 12.89 5.51 6.38
C ALA A 88 12.63 6.54 7.49
N ALA A 89 13.01 7.82 7.28
CA ALA A 89 12.78 8.86 8.27
C ALA A 89 11.28 9.18 8.42
N ILE A 90 10.54 9.18 7.32
CA ILE A 90 9.08 9.37 7.35
C ILE A 90 8.40 8.20 8.06
N ILE A 91 8.82 6.97 7.74
CA ILE A 91 8.29 5.75 8.37
C ILE A 91 8.57 5.76 9.87
N GLU A 92 9.79 6.07 10.29
CA GLU A 92 10.17 6.12 11.69
C GLU A 92 9.39 7.19 12.47
N ASN A 93 9.19 8.37 11.89
CA ASN A 93 8.37 9.41 12.49
C ASN A 93 6.91 8.98 12.65
N ALA A 94 6.34 8.30 11.67
CA ALA A 94 5.00 7.74 11.75
C ALA A 94 4.89 6.65 12.81
N SER A 95 5.91 5.79 12.93
CA SER A 95 6.00 4.75 13.95
C SER A 95 6.07 5.35 15.36
N LYS A 96 6.88 6.41 15.56
CA LYS A 96 6.96 7.15 16.84
C LYS A 96 5.65 7.83 17.20
N ALA A 97 4.88 8.28 16.21
CA ALA A 97 3.53 8.82 16.39
C ALA A 97 2.46 7.75 16.61
N ASN A 98 2.84 6.47 16.74
CA ASN A 98 1.95 5.31 16.93
C ASN A 98 0.88 5.16 15.84
N LEU A 99 1.20 5.51 14.60
CA LEU A 99 0.29 5.36 13.46
C LEU A 99 0.26 3.93 12.89
N PHE A 100 1.18 3.07 13.31
CA PHE A 100 1.26 1.69 12.86
C PHE A 100 1.05 0.72 14.01
N GLN A 101 0.39 -0.38 13.73
CA GLN A 101 0.26 -1.52 14.65
C GLN A 101 1.40 -2.52 14.45
N LYS A 102 1.64 -3.34 15.46
CA LYS A 102 2.60 -4.44 15.39
C LYS A 102 2.06 -5.55 14.48
N ILE A 103 2.93 -6.10 13.63
CA ILE A 103 2.65 -7.26 12.80
C ILE A 103 3.47 -8.46 13.33
N ASN A 104 2.81 -9.57 13.58
CA ASN A 104 3.46 -10.83 13.90
C ASN A 104 3.43 -11.70 12.63
N SER A 105 4.57 -11.84 11.97
CA SER A 105 4.70 -12.63 10.74
C SER A 105 6.11 -13.25 10.66
N ASN A 106 6.17 -14.54 10.89
CA ASN A 106 7.43 -15.29 10.73
C ASN A 106 8.01 -15.14 9.32
N PHE A 107 7.15 -15.05 8.30
CA PHE A 107 7.60 -14.85 6.93
C PHE A 107 8.34 -13.51 6.78
N LEU A 108 7.75 -12.41 7.24
CA LEU A 108 8.38 -11.08 7.17
C LEU A 108 9.65 -11.01 8.02
N GLU A 109 9.61 -11.61 9.22
CA GLU A 109 10.74 -11.62 10.14
C GLU A 109 11.94 -12.40 9.60
N ASN A 110 11.69 -13.47 8.86
CA ASN A 110 12.75 -14.26 8.23
C ASN A 110 13.22 -13.67 6.89
N SER A 111 12.34 -12.95 6.17
CA SER A 111 12.64 -12.42 4.84
C SER A 111 13.30 -11.03 4.89
N VAL A 112 13.01 -10.22 5.92
CA VAL A 112 13.53 -8.86 6.04
C VAL A 112 14.61 -8.79 7.11
N PRO A 113 15.87 -8.43 6.77
CA PRO A 113 16.95 -8.30 7.72
C PRO A 113 16.62 -7.35 8.89
N ASN A 114 17.16 -7.63 10.08
CA ASN A 114 16.87 -6.87 11.30
C ASN A 114 17.17 -5.37 11.19
N ASN A 115 18.20 -5.00 10.43
CA ASN A 115 18.58 -3.61 10.20
C ASN A 115 17.67 -2.88 9.17
N LEU A 116 16.72 -3.60 8.58
CA LEU A 116 15.75 -3.05 7.61
C LEU A 116 14.29 -3.14 8.08
N ARG A 117 14.09 -3.35 9.39
CA ARG A 117 12.75 -3.39 9.99
C ARG A 117 12.74 -2.72 11.37
N ASP A 118 11.55 -2.34 11.81
CA ASP A 118 11.37 -1.87 13.19
C ASP A 118 11.63 -3.00 14.21
N PRO A 119 12.40 -2.77 15.27
CA PRO A 119 12.61 -3.78 16.33
C PRO A 119 11.31 -4.26 16.98
N ARG A 120 10.24 -3.49 16.91
CA ARG A 120 8.90 -3.81 17.42
C ARG A 120 7.96 -4.36 16.35
N ASN A 121 8.48 -4.63 15.14
CA ASN A 121 7.72 -5.14 13.99
C ASN A 121 6.54 -4.24 13.54
N LYS A 122 6.68 -2.93 13.65
CA LYS A 122 5.66 -1.97 13.18
C LYS A 122 5.81 -1.61 11.71
N TRP A 123 6.99 -1.80 11.13
CA TRP A 123 7.27 -1.60 9.71
C TRP A 123 8.39 -2.50 9.21
N PHE A 124 8.40 -2.75 7.91
CA PHE A 124 9.37 -3.58 7.21
C PHE A 124 9.85 -2.89 5.93
N GLY A 125 11.15 -2.85 5.70
CA GLY A 125 11.77 -2.31 4.49
C GLY A 125 11.80 -3.36 3.39
N LEU A 126 11.03 -3.18 2.33
CA LEU A 126 10.90 -4.15 1.24
C LEU A 126 11.84 -3.86 0.06
N THR A 127 12.28 -2.60 -0.10
CA THR A 127 13.15 -2.19 -1.20
C THR A 127 14.24 -1.24 -0.71
N ARG A 128 15.37 -1.23 -1.40
CA ARG A 128 16.47 -0.28 -1.16
C ARG A 128 16.76 0.50 -2.43
N ARG A 129 17.14 1.76 -2.25
CA ARG A 129 17.67 2.60 -3.33
C ARG A 129 19.08 3.02 -2.98
N LEU A 130 19.98 2.91 -3.96
CA LEU A 130 21.34 3.42 -3.81
C LEU A 130 21.41 4.83 -4.36
N ARG A 131 22.14 5.68 -3.68
CA ARG A 131 22.61 6.96 -4.19
C ARG A 131 24.00 6.74 -4.74
N VAL A 132 24.13 6.97 -6.02
CA VAL A 132 25.42 6.79 -6.72
C VAL A 132 25.87 8.11 -7.30
N ILE A 133 27.19 8.26 -7.45
CA ILE A 133 27.79 9.37 -8.16
C ILE A 133 27.84 8.97 -9.63
N ILE A 134 27.29 9.81 -10.49
CA ILE A 134 27.35 9.65 -11.94
C ILE A 134 28.12 10.86 -12.48
N SER A 135 29.09 10.62 -13.32
CA SER A 135 29.89 11.68 -13.97
C SER A 135 29.79 11.58 -15.50
N ASN A 136 29.95 12.73 -16.17
CA ASN A 136 30.28 12.76 -17.57
C ASN A 136 31.81 12.56 -17.69
N PRO A 137 32.29 11.49 -18.32
CA PRO A 137 33.72 11.19 -18.41
C PRO A 137 34.53 12.25 -19.19
N ASP A 138 33.88 12.98 -20.09
CA ASP A 138 34.52 14.04 -20.85
C ASP A 138 34.84 15.30 -20.01
N ILE A 139 34.19 15.44 -18.86
CA ILE A 139 34.29 16.62 -17.99
C ILE A 139 35.00 16.29 -16.67
N VAL A 140 34.74 15.08 -16.13
CA VAL A 140 35.18 14.67 -14.80
C VAL A 140 35.80 13.29 -14.85
N ASP A 141 37.04 13.19 -14.42
CA ASP A 141 37.72 11.91 -14.17
C ASP A 141 37.18 11.27 -12.91
N ILE A 142 36.32 10.26 -13.08
CA ILE A 142 35.67 9.53 -11.96
C ILE A 142 36.67 8.81 -11.07
N THR A 143 37.88 8.49 -11.56
CA THR A 143 38.88 7.80 -10.75
C THR A 143 39.38 8.64 -9.57
N LYS A 144 39.16 9.95 -9.62
CA LYS A 144 39.47 10.91 -8.54
C LYS A 144 38.40 10.98 -7.46
N ILE A 145 37.28 10.25 -7.65
CA ILE A 145 36.13 10.26 -6.72
C ILE A 145 35.98 8.86 -6.17
N LYS A 146 36.34 8.66 -4.91
CA LYS A 146 36.22 7.36 -4.20
C LYS A 146 35.02 7.34 -3.25
N ASN A 147 34.65 8.50 -2.73
CA ASN A 147 33.53 8.67 -1.79
C ASN A 147 32.86 10.04 -2.00
N PHE A 148 31.78 10.30 -1.25
CA PHE A 148 31.03 11.55 -1.38
C PHE A 148 31.83 12.78 -0.88
N GLU A 149 32.72 12.59 0.06
CA GLU A 149 33.56 13.65 0.64
C GLU A 149 34.50 14.23 -0.41
N ASP A 150 34.99 13.43 -1.37
CA ASP A 150 35.85 13.89 -2.45
C ASP A 150 35.18 14.97 -3.33
N LEU A 151 33.84 14.99 -3.35
CA LEU A 151 33.07 16.02 -4.09
C LEU A 151 33.22 17.43 -3.49
N THR A 152 33.74 17.56 -2.28
CA THR A 152 34.03 18.85 -1.66
C THR A 152 35.31 19.51 -2.22
N ASN A 153 36.10 18.77 -3.00
CA ASN A 153 37.32 19.31 -3.62
C ASN A 153 36.96 20.51 -4.49
N PRO A 154 37.71 21.65 -4.38
CA PRO A 154 37.46 22.86 -5.15
C PRO A 154 37.48 22.65 -6.69
N SER A 155 38.15 21.61 -7.19
CA SER A 155 38.19 21.26 -8.62
C SER A 155 36.83 20.88 -9.19
N PHE A 156 35.85 20.52 -8.33
CA PHE A 156 34.48 20.23 -8.72
C PHE A 156 33.53 21.42 -8.60
N LYS A 157 34.02 22.60 -8.20
CA LYS A 157 33.19 23.81 -8.11
C LYS A 157 32.52 24.11 -9.46
N GLY A 158 31.19 24.27 -9.43
CA GLY A 158 30.39 24.52 -10.64
C GLY A 158 30.15 23.31 -11.53
N LYS A 159 30.64 22.11 -11.16
CA LYS A 159 30.46 20.87 -11.91
C LYS A 159 29.52 19.87 -11.23
N LEU A 160 29.01 20.19 -10.04
CA LEU A 160 28.11 19.32 -9.27
C LEU A 160 26.66 19.64 -9.59
N CYS A 161 25.91 18.62 -9.97
CA CYS A 161 24.45 18.67 -10.06
C CYS A 161 23.87 17.90 -8.86
N LEU A 162 23.34 18.63 -7.90
CA LEU A 162 22.77 18.07 -6.69
C LEU A 162 21.26 18.32 -6.64
N ARG A 163 20.56 17.41 -6.00
CA ARG A 163 19.14 17.58 -5.75
C ARG A 163 18.90 18.75 -4.80
N ASN A 164 17.77 19.42 -4.97
CA ASN A 164 17.40 20.55 -4.12
C ASN A 164 17.42 20.13 -2.64
N ARG A 165 18.01 20.99 -1.77
CA ARG A 165 18.12 20.81 -0.33
C ARG A 165 16.77 20.57 0.39
N LYS A 166 15.65 21.03 -0.20
CA LYS A 166 14.29 20.79 0.34
C LYS A 166 13.76 19.39 0.03
N SER A 167 14.47 18.63 -0.81
CA SER A 167 14.12 17.24 -1.08
C SER A 167 14.33 16.40 0.19
N PRO A 168 13.44 15.47 0.50
CA PRO A 168 13.56 14.58 1.66
C PRO A 168 14.69 13.54 1.53
N TYR A 169 15.54 13.67 0.51
CA TYR A 169 16.66 12.77 0.25
C TYR A 169 17.98 13.50 0.39
#